data_f93d607b3a5e615a2fb79885d1eea9ee
#
_entry.id   f93d607b3a5e615a2fb79885d1eea9ee
#
_cell.length_a   1.000
_cell.length_b   1.000
_cell.length_c   1.000
_cell.angle_alpha   90.00
_cell.angle_beta   90.00
_cell.angle_gamma   90.00
#
_symmetry.space_group_name_H-M   'P 1'
#
loop_
_entity.id
_entity.type
_entity.pdbx_description
1 polymer ?
#
loop_
_entity_poly.entity_id
_entity_poly.type
_entity_poly.pdbx_seq_one_letter_code
_entity_poly.pdbx_strand_id
1 'polypeptide(L)'
;MAFLGDESIWAAEAAECAADQDKYWEYHDHLFQNQNGENQGAFAKEILKKFAAELGLDTDEFNQCMDSGKHTELIKSDTALAQQIGVQSTPSFLVNGTPLVGAVPSADFQSLIEQKLAK
;
A
#
# COMPACT_ATOMS: atom_id res chain seq x y z
N MET A 1 4.55 2.73 -0.35
CA MET A 1 5.91 2.42 -0.82
C MET A 1 6.02 0.94 -1.17
N ALA A 2 6.34 0.62 -2.41
CA ALA A 2 6.36 -0.75 -2.92
C ALA A 2 7.79 -1.13 -3.32
N PHE A 3 8.56 -1.72 -2.40
CA PHE A 3 9.99 -1.97 -2.61
C PHE A 3 10.46 -3.38 -2.23
N LEU A 4 9.53 -4.27 -1.88
CA LEU A 4 9.85 -5.65 -1.47
C LEU A 4 9.73 -6.65 -2.64
N GLY A 5 9.88 -6.20 -3.86
CA GLY A 5 9.78 -7.02 -5.07
C GLY A 5 8.54 -6.71 -5.89
N ASP A 6 8.35 -7.46 -6.97
CA ASP A 6 7.26 -7.22 -7.92
C ASP A 6 5.88 -7.35 -7.27
N GLU A 7 5.70 -8.28 -6.35
CA GLU A 7 4.40 -8.49 -5.70
C GLU A 7 3.98 -7.30 -4.85
N SER A 8 4.93 -6.55 -4.28
CA SER A 8 4.62 -5.30 -3.59
C SER A 8 4.03 -4.26 -4.54
N ILE A 9 4.60 -4.17 -5.73
CA ILE A 9 4.10 -3.26 -6.79
C ILE A 9 2.72 -3.71 -7.22
N TRP A 10 2.53 -4.98 -7.51
CA TRP A 10 1.25 -5.53 -7.97
C TRP A 10 0.15 -5.38 -6.92
N ALA A 11 0.46 -5.63 -5.64
CA ALA A 11 -0.50 -5.45 -4.55
C ALA A 11 -0.93 -3.99 -4.42
N ALA A 12 0.00 -3.05 -4.52
CA ALA A 12 -0.31 -1.63 -4.49
C ALA A 12 -1.16 -1.20 -5.70
N GLU A 13 -0.84 -1.70 -6.89
CA GLU A 13 -1.64 -1.47 -8.10
C GLU A 13 -3.06 -2.01 -7.93
N ALA A 14 -3.18 -3.21 -7.36
CA ALA A 14 -4.47 -3.85 -7.12
C ALA A 14 -5.34 -3.03 -6.17
N ALA A 15 -4.76 -2.49 -5.10
CA ALA A 15 -5.48 -1.62 -4.17
C ALA A 15 -6.01 -0.37 -4.88
N GLU A 16 -5.21 0.23 -5.78
CA GLU A 16 -5.64 1.38 -6.57
C GLU A 16 -6.73 1.00 -7.59
N CYS A 17 -6.65 -0.17 -8.18
CA CYS A 17 -7.71 -0.67 -9.06
C CYS A 17 -9.02 -0.88 -8.29
N ALA A 18 -8.95 -1.33 -7.05
CA ALA A 18 -10.11 -1.45 -6.17
C ALA A 18 -10.64 -0.05 -5.78
N ALA A 19 -9.76 0.92 -5.61
CA ALA A 19 -10.14 2.31 -5.34
C ALA A 19 -10.98 2.91 -6.46
N ASP A 20 -10.73 2.54 -7.71
CA ASP A 20 -11.53 2.97 -8.86
C ASP A 20 -12.99 2.51 -8.75
N GLN A 21 -13.28 1.51 -7.92
CA GLN A 21 -14.61 0.99 -7.66
C GLN A 21 -15.10 1.28 -6.22
N ASP A 22 -14.47 2.24 -5.55
CA ASP A 22 -14.78 2.64 -4.17
C ASP A 22 -14.61 1.49 -3.16
N LYS A 23 -13.66 0.58 -3.41
CA LYS A 23 -13.40 -0.60 -2.58
C LYS A 23 -11.96 -0.68 -2.08
N TYR A 24 -11.27 0.45 -1.99
CA TYR A 24 -9.87 0.50 -1.55
C TYR A 24 -9.68 -0.16 -0.18
N TRP A 25 -10.46 0.26 0.82
CA TRP A 25 -10.25 -0.20 2.19
C TRP A 25 -10.61 -1.66 2.39
N GLU A 26 -11.66 -2.14 1.73
CA GLU A 26 -12.04 -3.54 1.76
C GLU A 26 -10.93 -4.41 1.14
N TYR A 27 -10.36 -3.96 0.04
CA TYR A 27 -9.26 -4.65 -0.62
C TYR A 27 -7.98 -4.59 0.20
N HIS A 28 -7.66 -3.42 0.76
CA HIS A 28 -6.53 -3.22 1.68
C HIS A 28 -6.58 -4.21 2.83
N ASP A 29 -7.71 -4.32 3.51
CA ASP A 29 -7.88 -5.23 4.64
C ASP A 29 -7.72 -6.68 4.20
N HIS A 30 -8.25 -7.04 3.04
CA HIS A 30 -8.14 -8.38 2.49
C HIS A 30 -6.68 -8.75 2.18
N LEU A 31 -5.90 -7.82 1.67
CA LEU A 31 -4.45 -8.03 1.47
C LEU A 31 -3.75 -8.35 2.79
N PHE A 32 -3.99 -7.56 3.81
CA PHE A 32 -3.35 -7.77 5.11
C PHE A 32 -3.78 -9.08 5.77
N GLN A 33 -5.02 -9.51 5.57
CA GLN A 33 -5.52 -10.78 6.09
C GLN A 33 -4.93 -12.00 5.38
N ASN A 34 -4.39 -11.82 4.18
CA ASN A 34 -3.88 -12.91 3.34
C ASN A 34 -2.38 -12.83 3.07
N GLN A 35 -1.64 -12.09 3.89
CA GLN A 35 -0.18 -12.05 3.79
C GLN A 35 0.44 -13.42 4.05
N ASN A 36 1.44 -13.79 3.23
CA ASN A 36 2.16 -15.05 3.39
C ASN A 36 3.56 -14.92 2.79
N GLY A 37 4.48 -14.30 3.55
CA GLY A 37 5.85 -14.07 3.11
C GLY A 37 5.99 -12.92 2.13
N GLU A 38 7.24 -12.55 1.85
CA GLU A 38 7.57 -11.47 0.95
C GLU A 38 7.95 -12.03 -0.42
N ASN A 39 7.25 -11.59 -1.47
CA ASN A 39 7.54 -11.95 -2.86
C ASN A 39 7.60 -13.47 -3.10
N GLN A 40 6.70 -14.23 -2.45
CA GLN A 40 6.67 -15.69 -2.49
C GLN A 40 5.38 -16.26 -3.09
N GLY A 41 4.65 -15.47 -3.87
CA GLY A 41 3.46 -15.90 -4.60
C GLY A 41 2.12 -15.54 -3.97
N ALA A 42 2.09 -15.08 -2.71
CA ALA A 42 0.84 -14.72 -2.03
C ALA A 42 0.07 -13.61 -2.75
N PHE A 43 0.78 -12.72 -3.42
CA PHE A 43 0.21 -11.60 -4.16
C PHE A 43 0.55 -11.67 -5.65
N ALA A 44 0.65 -12.86 -6.20
CA ALA A 44 0.70 -13.03 -7.65
C ALA A 44 -0.55 -12.43 -8.30
N LYS A 45 -0.43 -11.99 -9.55
CA LYS A 45 -1.54 -11.29 -10.22
C LYS A 45 -2.83 -12.10 -10.26
N GLU A 46 -2.76 -13.41 -10.47
CA GLU A 46 -3.93 -14.29 -10.45
C GLU A 46 -4.63 -14.30 -9.10
N ILE A 47 -3.85 -14.28 -8.02
CA ILE A 47 -4.38 -14.23 -6.65
C ILE A 47 -5.04 -12.89 -6.38
N LEU A 48 -4.42 -11.79 -6.82
CA LEU A 48 -4.98 -10.45 -6.67
C LEU A 48 -6.32 -10.31 -7.40
N LYS A 49 -6.43 -10.89 -8.59
CA LYS A 49 -7.68 -10.94 -9.35
C LYS A 49 -8.74 -11.78 -8.64
N LYS A 50 -8.33 -12.88 -8.00
CA LYS A 50 -9.23 -13.73 -7.21
C LYS A 50 -9.78 -12.95 -6.01
N PHE A 51 -8.96 -12.17 -5.34
CA PHE A 51 -9.40 -11.32 -4.22
C PHE A 51 -10.48 -10.34 -4.65
N ALA A 52 -10.34 -9.74 -5.83
CA ALA A 52 -11.37 -8.84 -6.36
C ALA A 52 -12.70 -9.56 -6.54
N ALA A 53 -12.68 -10.77 -7.06
CA ALA A 53 -13.88 -11.58 -7.22
C ALA A 53 -14.52 -11.93 -5.86
N GLU A 54 -13.70 -12.30 -4.88
CA GLU A 54 -14.17 -12.62 -3.52
C GLU A 54 -14.84 -11.44 -2.84
N LEU A 55 -14.38 -10.22 -3.13
CA LEU A 55 -14.92 -8.98 -2.57
C LEU A 55 -16.10 -8.42 -3.37
N GLY A 56 -16.51 -9.08 -4.44
CA GLY A 56 -17.67 -8.68 -5.24
C GLY A 56 -17.42 -7.49 -6.16
N LEU A 57 -16.16 -7.20 -6.51
CA LEU A 57 -15.83 -6.15 -7.47
C LEU A 57 -16.23 -6.57 -8.88
N ASP A 58 -16.36 -5.58 -9.79
CA ASP A 58 -16.46 -5.83 -11.22
C ASP A 58 -15.11 -6.38 -11.69
N THR A 59 -15.07 -7.70 -11.97
CA THR A 59 -13.82 -8.39 -12.29
C THR A 59 -13.29 -8.04 -13.66
N ASP A 60 -14.13 -7.72 -14.64
CA ASP A 60 -13.68 -7.31 -15.97
C ASP A 60 -12.95 -5.98 -15.88
N GLU A 61 -13.52 -5.01 -15.18
CA GLU A 61 -12.90 -3.71 -14.95
C GLU A 61 -11.62 -3.84 -14.15
N PHE A 62 -11.64 -4.63 -13.07
CA PHE A 62 -10.46 -4.84 -12.23
C PHE A 62 -9.33 -5.49 -13.01
N ASN A 63 -9.61 -6.56 -13.75
CA ASN A 63 -8.61 -7.29 -14.52
C ASN A 63 -8.01 -6.40 -15.63
N GLN A 64 -8.83 -5.60 -16.30
CA GLN A 64 -8.34 -4.65 -17.29
C GLN A 64 -7.44 -3.59 -16.65
N CYS A 65 -7.80 -3.09 -15.50
CA CYS A 65 -7.00 -2.12 -14.74
C CYS A 65 -5.62 -2.71 -14.40
N MET A 66 -5.58 -3.94 -13.92
CA MET A 66 -4.32 -4.63 -13.60
C MET A 66 -3.48 -4.88 -14.85
N ASP A 67 -4.09 -5.45 -15.89
CA ASP A 67 -3.38 -5.88 -17.09
C ASP A 67 -2.87 -4.70 -17.93
N SER A 68 -3.57 -3.56 -17.91
CA SER A 68 -3.15 -2.36 -18.63
C SER A 68 -2.07 -1.55 -17.89
N GLY A 69 -1.82 -1.86 -16.62
CA GLY A 69 -0.87 -1.10 -15.81
C GLY A 69 -1.34 0.33 -15.56
N LYS A 70 -2.64 0.55 -15.41
CA LYS A 70 -3.26 1.87 -15.26
C LYS A 70 -2.60 2.70 -14.14
N HIS A 71 -2.26 2.06 -13.02
CA HIS A 71 -1.70 2.74 -11.85
C HIS A 71 -0.21 2.49 -11.64
N THR A 72 0.47 1.84 -12.56
CA THR A 72 1.89 1.48 -12.41
C THR A 72 2.77 2.71 -12.17
N GLU A 73 2.59 3.76 -12.95
CA GLU A 73 3.40 4.98 -12.81
C GLU A 73 3.14 5.69 -11.49
N LEU A 74 1.91 5.71 -11.01
CA LEU A 74 1.57 6.27 -9.70
C LEU A 74 2.32 5.54 -8.59
N ILE A 75 2.30 4.22 -8.58
CA ILE A 75 2.98 3.41 -7.57
C ILE A 75 4.49 3.62 -7.60
N LYS A 76 5.08 3.64 -8.77
CA LYS A 76 6.52 3.90 -8.94
C LYS A 76 6.88 5.30 -8.49
N SER A 77 6.06 6.29 -8.83
CA SER A 77 6.26 7.69 -8.44
C SER A 77 6.19 7.87 -6.93
N ASP A 78 5.20 7.24 -6.28
CA ASP A 78 5.05 7.30 -4.82
C ASP A 78 6.23 6.64 -4.10
N THR A 79 6.70 5.51 -4.61
CA THR A 79 7.87 4.81 -4.05
C THR A 79 9.12 5.65 -4.21
N ALA A 80 9.32 6.26 -5.39
CA ALA A 80 10.47 7.12 -5.65
C ALA A 80 10.45 8.35 -4.73
N LEU A 81 9.29 8.96 -4.51
CA LEU A 81 9.16 10.10 -3.60
C LEU A 81 9.51 9.70 -2.16
N ALA A 82 9.01 8.55 -1.70
CA ALA A 82 9.34 8.06 -0.36
C ALA A 82 10.84 7.84 -0.20
N GLN A 83 11.50 7.25 -1.18
CA GLN A 83 12.96 7.05 -1.19
C GLN A 83 13.70 8.39 -1.21
N GLN A 84 13.22 9.35 -1.97
CA GLN A 84 13.81 10.68 -2.09
C GLN A 84 13.80 11.44 -0.77
N ILE A 85 12.77 11.30 0.03
CA ILE A 85 12.68 11.93 1.36
C ILE A 85 13.32 11.11 2.47
N GLY A 86 14.00 10.00 2.13
CA GLY A 86 14.81 9.23 3.05
C GLY A 86 14.16 8.01 3.69
N VAL A 87 12.97 7.60 3.23
CA VAL A 87 12.32 6.39 3.73
C VAL A 87 13.07 5.15 3.24
N GLN A 88 13.53 4.32 4.17
CA GLN A 88 14.29 3.10 3.87
C GLN A 88 13.59 1.82 4.36
N SER A 89 12.56 1.95 5.16
CA SER A 89 11.84 0.82 5.72
C SER A 89 10.39 1.20 6.01
N THR A 90 9.56 0.20 6.24
CA THR A 90 8.14 0.38 6.58
C THR A 90 7.83 -0.31 7.91
N PRO A 91 6.86 0.19 8.68
CA PRO A 91 6.20 1.47 8.46
C PRO A 91 7.09 2.66 8.78
N SER A 92 6.89 3.78 8.10
CA SER A 92 7.53 5.05 8.40
C SER A 92 6.48 6.15 8.35
N PHE A 93 6.63 7.15 9.21
CA PHE A 93 5.64 8.21 9.37
C PHE A 93 6.33 9.57 9.38
N LEU A 94 5.62 10.60 8.93
CA LEU A 94 6.04 11.97 9.06
C LEU A 94 4.99 12.73 9.88
N VAL A 95 5.43 13.39 10.94
CA VAL A 95 4.57 14.26 11.75
C VAL A 95 5.10 15.67 11.63
N ASN A 96 4.43 16.51 10.84
CA ASN A 96 4.88 17.87 10.52
C ASN A 96 6.36 17.88 10.08
N GLY A 97 6.74 16.95 9.20
CA GLY A 97 8.09 16.83 8.66
C GLY A 97 9.09 16.07 9.52
N THR A 98 8.72 15.68 10.74
CA THR A 98 9.61 14.90 11.61
C THR A 98 9.35 13.41 11.40
N PRO A 99 10.40 12.62 11.05
CA PRO A 99 10.20 11.20 10.79
C PRO A 99 10.08 10.39 12.08
N LEU A 100 9.18 9.37 12.03
CA LEU A 100 9.14 8.26 12.96
C LEU A 100 9.33 6.99 12.15
N VAL A 101 10.37 6.21 12.47
CA VAL A 101 10.71 4.99 11.73
C VAL A 101 10.30 3.77 12.53
N GLY A 102 9.53 2.88 11.88
CA GLY A 102 9.06 1.64 12.48
C GLY A 102 7.71 1.78 13.20
N ALA A 103 7.16 0.65 13.59
CA ALA A 103 5.92 0.58 14.35
C ALA A 103 6.21 0.85 15.84
N VAL A 104 6.52 2.12 16.15
CA VAL A 104 6.84 2.55 17.51
C VAL A 104 5.58 2.58 18.39
N PRO A 105 5.72 2.52 19.74
CA PRO A 105 4.57 2.61 20.63
C PRO A 105 3.73 3.87 20.39
N SER A 106 2.43 3.77 20.60
CA SER A 106 1.51 4.90 20.38
C SER A 106 1.84 6.11 21.25
N ALA A 107 2.47 5.90 22.41
CA ALA A 107 2.93 6.98 23.27
C ALA A 107 3.97 7.87 22.60
N ASP A 108 4.82 7.31 21.74
CA ASP A 108 5.84 8.08 21.00
C ASP A 108 5.18 8.99 19.96
N PHE A 109 4.14 8.51 19.28
CA PHE A 109 3.34 9.33 18.37
C PHE A 109 2.65 10.46 19.11
N GLN A 110 2.03 10.14 20.24
CA GLN A 110 1.32 11.12 21.06
C GLN A 110 2.26 12.24 21.53
N SER A 111 3.43 11.88 22.03
CA SER A 111 4.45 12.86 22.49
C SER A 111 4.90 13.78 21.35
N LEU A 112 5.15 13.22 20.18
CA LEU A 112 5.59 14.01 19.02
C LEU A 112 4.47 14.93 18.53
N ILE A 113 3.25 14.43 18.46
CA ILE A 113 2.09 15.24 18.06
C ILE A 113 1.88 16.39 19.02
N GLU A 114 1.95 16.14 20.33
CA GLU A 114 1.82 17.20 21.35
C GLU A 114 2.91 18.26 21.24
N GLN A 115 4.16 17.86 20.94
CA GLN A 115 5.26 18.80 20.70
C GLN A 115 4.96 19.69 19.50
N LYS A 116 4.41 19.14 18.43
CA LYS A 116 4.06 19.90 17.21
C LYS A 116 2.87 20.83 17.45
N LEU A 117 1.93 20.43 18.26
CA LEU A 117 0.76 21.25 18.61
C LEU A 117 1.12 22.41 19.54
N ALA A 118 2.18 22.28 20.34
CA ALA A 118 2.63 23.30 21.27
C ALA A 118 3.32 24.50 20.58
N LYS A 119 3.54 24.41 19.31
CA LYS A 119 4.12 25.50 18.49
C LYS A 119 3.02 26.17 17.67
#